data_c00e894b209868d0762df185adcfc4c8
#
_entry.id   c00e894b209868d0762df185adcfc4c8
#
_cell.length_a   1.000
_cell.length_b   1.000
_cell.length_c   1.000
_cell.angle_alpha   90.00
_cell.angle_beta   90.00
_cell.angle_gamma   90.00
#
_symmetry.space_group_name_H-M   'P 1'
#
loop_
_entity.id
_entity.type
_entity.pdbx_description
1 polymer ?
#
loop_
_entity_poly.entity_id
_entity_poly.type
_entity_poly.pdbx_seq_one_letter_code
_entity_poly.pdbx_strand_id
1 'polypeptide(L)'
;MLETDDLLLRHARFEDWKPMYEHVWRHESAARYMSWDVTTSEEEARDRIQRTMRYQQNGGLSFIVCQKSTGTPIGFAGVMETDPGIYEDTGGCLGPDYQRKGYGKQMLAALEQLVFSLGAKKFIVAHHRDNVPSKKVILSRGFRYTHSEEKEDRILDFYEKGQSDLEVKLTYHGHACFTLEYAGAKAIIDPYAWGMVPGQADLHLTANAVYCSHSHADHNFTQAVEIVESPSLPWTVTEFETPHDNCGGAKRGMNTVRIFHCGDIRVAHLGDLGCFPDEELADALKKVDVMMIPVGGYYTIGCQTAYQIIRSANPHVAIPMHYRTDKTGFDEISHIDDFAKMWNTVNTCEGIFTLTKDAEKQILIMK
;
A
#
# COMPACT_ATOMS: atom_id res chain seq x y z
N MET A 1 17.65 15.90 -3.15
CA MET A 1 16.34 16.51 -3.44
C MET A 1 15.37 15.39 -3.67
N LEU A 2 14.20 15.41 -3.01
CA LEU A 2 13.16 14.38 -3.12
C LEU A 2 11.87 15.05 -3.59
N GLU A 3 11.13 14.42 -4.48
CA GLU A 3 9.87 14.94 -5.02
C GLU A 3 8.73 13.95 -4.80
N THR A 4 7.54 14.50 -4.55
CA THR A 4 6.28 13.78 -4.52
C THR A 4 5.28 14.47 -5.46
N ASP A 5 4.02 14.07 -5.43
CA ASP A 5 2.97 14.73 -6.23
C ASP A 5 2.88 16.22 -5.92
N ASP A 6 2.83 16.59 -4.63
CA ASP A 6 2.60 17.96 -4.19
C ASP A 6 3.79 18.62 -3.48
N LEU A 7 4.81 17.84 -3.09
CA LEU A 7 5.90 18.32 -2.24
C LEU A 7 7.27 18.22 -2.92
N LEU A 8 8.13 19.16 -2.54
CA LEU A 8 9.55 19.16 -2.83
C LEU A 8 10.32 19.22 -1.48
N LEU A 9 11.11 18.17 -1.18
CA LEU A 9 12.00 18.14 -0.03
C LEU A 9 13.42 18.46 -0.49
N ARG A 10 13.98 19.56 -0.01
CA ARG A 10 15.29 20.04 -0.43
C ARG A 10 16.13 20.55 0.74
N HIS A 11 17.41 20.76 0.52
CA HIS A 11 18.26 21.42 1.49
C HIS A 11 17.78 22.85 1.73
N ALA A 12 18.03 23.32 2.95
CA ALA A 12 17.70 24.65 3.39
C ALA A 12 18.51 25.72 2.62
N ARG A 13 17.87 26.86 2.39
CA ARG A 13 18.50 28.12 1.93
C ARG A 13 18.32 29.13 3.02
N PHE A 14 19.19 30.13 3.05
CA PHE A 14 19.08 31.15 4.12
C PHE A 14 17.71 31.83 4.10
N GLU A 15 17.20 32.15 2.92
CA GLU A 15 15.92 32.84 2.70
C GLU A 15 14.71 32.07 3.27
N ASP A 16 14.85 30.77 3.51
CA ASP A 16 13.78 29.95 4.08
C ASP A 16 13.45 30.28 5.54
N TRP A 17 14.34 31.03 6.25
CA TRP A 17 14.09 31.40 7.65
C TRP A 17 12.74 32.09 7.83
N LYS A 18 12.40 33.02 6.93
CA LYS A 18 11.19 33.83 7.04
C LYS A 18 9.92 33.02 6.86
N PRO A 19 9.70 32.31 5.71
CA PRO A 19 8.52 31.47 5.56
C PRO A 19 8.47 30.32 6.60
N MET A 20 9.59 29.75 7.03
CA MET A 20 9.60 28.74 8.09
C MET A 20 9.17 29.33 9.44
N TYR A 21 9.60 30.56 9.77
CA TYR A 21 9.14 31.27 10.95
C TYR A 21 7.63 31.52 10.89
N GLU A 22 7.16 32.11 9.78
CA GLU A 22 5.76 32.49 9.58
C GLU A 22 4.81 31.30 9.53
N HIS A 23 5.18 30.20 8.89
CA HIS A 23 4.30 29.08 8.66
C HIS A 23 4.42 27.96 9.69
N VAL A 24 5.58 27.81 10.34
CA VAL A 24 5.87 26.63 11.18
C VAL A 24 6.33 27.03 12.58
N TRP A 25 7.48 27.71 12.71
CA TRP A 25 8.20 27.72 13.97
C TRP A 25 7.60 28.62 15.07
N ARG A 26 6.83 29.64 14.72
CA ARG A 26 6.13 30.50 15.68
C ARG A 26 4.81 29.96 16.21
N HIS A 27 4.37 28.79 15.72
CA HIS A 27 3.08 28.22 16.06
C HIS A 27 3.18 27.17 17.17
N GLU A 28 2.53 27.39 18.31
CA GLU A 28 2.44 26.42 19.41
C GLU A 28 1.87 25.08 18.98
N SER A 29 0.86 25.10 18.10
CA SER A 29 0.26 23.87 17.56
C SER A 29 1.24 23.01 16.74
N ALA A 30 2.25 23.61 16.12
CA ALA A 30 3.32 22.91 15.41
C ALA A 30 4.37 22.34 16.39
N ALA A 31 4.66 23.05 17.47
CA ALA A 31 5.62 22.63 18.50
C ALA A 31 5.05 21.57 19.47
N ARG A 32 3.73 21.48 19.61
CA ARG A 32 3.02 20.72 20.66
C ARG A 32 3.54 19.30 20.92
N TYR A 33 3.91 18.58 19.89
CA TYR A 33 4.39 17.19 19.98
C TYR A 33 5.87 17.03 19.62
N MET A 34 6.56 18.15 19.50
CA MET A 34 7.97 18.18 19.08
C MET A 34 8.88 18.39 20.29
N SER A 35 10.17 18.14 20.12
CA SER A 35 11.21 18.38 21.15
C SER A 35 11.79 19.81 21.14
N TRP A 36 11.17 20.74 20.39
CA TRP A 36 11.64 22.12 20.27
C TRP A 36 10.58 23.11 20.74
N ASP A 37 11.05 24.21 21.29
CA ASP A 37 10.20 25.33 21.73
C ASP A 37 9.83 26.24 20.57
N VAL A 38 8.71 26.96 20.73
CA VAL A 38 8.25 27.97 19.77
C VAL A 38 9.33 29.02 19.57
N THR A 39 9.65 29.29 18.31
CA THR A 39 10.56 30.38 17.95
C THR A 39 9.87 31.72 18.12
N THR A 40 10.45 32.59 18.98
CA THR A 40 9.78 33.84 19.42
C THR A 40 10.24 35.06 18.66
N SER A 41 11.38 35.01 17.94
CA SER A 41 11.93 36.12 17.20
C SER A 41 12.45 35.77 15.83
N GLU A 42 12.56 36.75 14.95
CA GLU A 42 13.19 36.58 13.64
C GLU A 42 14.69 36.27 13.75
N GLU A 43 15.37 36.77 14.76
CA GLU A 43 16.79 36.48 15.01
C GLU A 43 16.97 34.99 15.31
N GLU A 44 16.18 34.46 16.22
CA GLU A 44 16.18 33.04 16.54
C GLU A 44 15.84 32.17 15.30
N ALA A 45 14.92 32.62 14.45
CA ALA A 45 14.59 31.93 13.21
C ALA A 45 15.76 31.89 12.21
N ARG A 46 16.51 33.00 12.10
CA ARG A 46 17.75 33.05 11.29
C ARG A 46 18.82 32.11 11.83
N ASP A 47 19.00 32.08 13.13
CA ASP A 47 19.96 31.17 13.76
C ASP A 47 19.55 29.70 13.54
N ARG A 48 18.26 29.41 13.62
CA ARG A 48 17.72 28.06 13.39
C ARG A 48 17.98 27.57 11.98
N ILE A 49 17.71 28.39 10.95
CA ILE A 49 17.99 28.00 9.57
C ILE A 49 19.47 27.82 9.30
N GLN A 50 20.33 28.66 9.88
CA GLN A 50 21.79 28.54 9.76
C GLN A 50 22.31 27.23 10.40
N ARG A 51 21.76 26.83 11.56
CA ARG A 51 22.08 25.52 12.18
C ARG A 51 21.67 24.37 11.27
N THR A 52 20.48 24.43 10.66
CA THR A 52 20.02 23.44 9.69
C THR A 52 20.95 23.35 8.49
N MET A 53 21.35 24.48 7.91
CA MET A 53 22.27 24.52 6.77
C MET A 53 23.63 23.90 7.12
N ARG A 54 24.19 24.23 8.30
CA ARG A 54 25.45 23.63 8.79
C ARG A 54 25.33 22.13 9.00
N TYR A 55 24.22 21.65 9.57
CA TYR A 55 23.97 20.21 9.73
C TYR A 55 23.96 19.49 8.37
N GLN A 56 23.29 20.07 7.36
CA GLN A 56 23.23 19.52 6.00
C GLN A 56 24.58 19.54 5.28
N GLN A 57 25.38 20.60 5.47
CA GLN A 57 26.75 20.70 4.93
C GLN A 57 27.68 19.61 5.48
N ASN A 58 27.43 19.15 6.71
CA ASN A 58 28.15 18.06 7.35
C ASN A 58 27.55 16.65 7.04
N GLY A 59 26.73 16.55 6.00
CA GLY A 59 26.14 15.28 5.56
C GLY A 59 24.81 14.91 6.26
N GLY A 60 24.25 15.79 7.08
CA GLY A 60 22.97 15.53 7.74
C GLY A 60 21.80 15.45 6.78
N LEU A 61 20.99 14.40 6.91
CA LEU A 61 19.83 14.13 6.06
C LEU A 61 18.57 14.80 6.63
N SER A 62 18.53 16.13 6.59
CA SER A 62 17.35 16.92 6.91
C SER A 62 16.92 17.75 5.70
N PHE A 63 15.63 18.09 5.62
CA PHE A 63 15.05 18.76 4.46
C PHE A 63 14.05 19.83 4.89
N ILE A 64 14.02 20.93 4.16
CA ILE A 64 12.88 21.84 4.14
C ILE A 64 11.85 21.24 3.18
N VAL A 65 10.62 21.11 3.66
CA VAL A 65 9.47 20.64 2.89
C VAL A 65 8.79 21.85 2.28
N CYS A 66 8.75 21.89 0.95
CA CYS A 66 8.13 22.97 0.19
C CYS A 66 6.90 22.45 -0.56
N GLN A 67 5.89 23.29 -0.69
CA GLN A 67 4.79 23.05 -1.61
C GLN A 67 5.30 23.16 -3.05
N LYS A 68 5.15 22.11 -3.86
CA LYS A 68 5.76 22.03 -5.20
C LYS A 68 5.22 23.11 -6.15
N SER A 69 3.93 23.44 -6.06
CA SER A 69 3.28 24.41 -6.93
C SER A 69 3.75 25.85 -6.74
N THR A 70 4.20 26.22 -5.52
CA THR A 70 4.59 27.59 -5.17
C THR A 70 6.06 27.72 -4.79
N GLY A 71 6.73 26.62 -4.47
CA GLY A 71 8.07 26.61 -3.88
C GLY A 71 8.12 27.07 -2.42
N THR A 72 6.98 27.33 -1.80
CA THR A 72 6.88 27.88 -0.43
C THR A 72 7.28 26.85 0.60
N PRO A 73 8.23 27.13 1.51
CA PRO A 73 8.51 26.32 2.69
C PRO A 73 7.31 26.21 3.62
N ILE A 74 6.91 24.98 3.92
CA ILE A 74 5.71 24.67 4.71
C ILE A 74 5.97 23.68 5.85
N GLY A 75 7.22 23.20 5.97
CA GLY A 75 7.58 22.20 6.97
C GLY A 75 9.03 21.77 6.88
N PHE A 76 9.36 20.79 7.66
CA PHE A 76 10.67 20.11 7.63
C PHE A 76 10.51 18.63 7.95
N ALA A 77 11.51 17.85 7.55
CA ALA A 77 11.61 16.44 7.87
C ALA A 77 13.07 15.99 7.79
N GLY A 78 13.43 14.90 8.44
CA GLY A 78 14.78 14.38 8.37
C GLY A 78 14.89 12.94 8.86
N VAL A 79 16.04 12.34 8.56
CA VAL A 79 16.41 10.99 9.00
C VAL A 79 17.89 10.99 9.40
N MET A 80 18.27 10.01 10.21
CA MET A 80 19.67 9.76 10.54
C MET A 80 19.93 8.25 10.58
N GLU A 81 21.10 7.84 10.20
CA GLU A 81 21.56 6.47 10.43
C GLU A 81 22.07 6.37 11.87
N THR A 82 21.46 5.50 12.67
CA THR A 82 21.80 5.28 14.08
C THR A 82 22.73 4.11 14.27
N ASP A 83 22.56 3.07 13.46
CA ASP A 83 23.42 1.89 13.34
C ASP A 83 23.52 1.47 11.86
N PRO A 84 24.53 0.69 11.45
CA PRO A 84 24.70 0.32 10.04
C PRO A 84 23.46 -0.31 9.41
N GLY A 85 22.81 0.45 8.52
CA GLY A 85 21.58 0.08 7.82
C GLY A 85 20.31 0.27 8.66
N ILE A 86 20.38 0.92 9.83
CA ILE A 86 19.21 1.31 10.64
C ILE A 86 19.07 2.82 10.59
N TYR A 87 17.96 3.30 10.06
CA TYR A 87 17.65 4.72 9.97
C TYR A 87 16.49 5.06 10.90
N GLU A 88 16.58 6.22 11.56
CA GLU A 88 15.51 6.77 12.38
C GLU A 88 15.08 8.14 11.86
N ASP A 89 13.80 8.47 12.00
CA ASP A 89 13.34 9.83 11.74
C ASP A 89 13.86 10.80 12.82
N THR A 90 14.31 11.96 12.40
CA THR A 90 14.75 13.04 13.31
C THR A 90 13.61 14.01 13.65
N GLY A 91 12.39 13.59 13.35
CA GLY A 91 11.17 14.37 13.47
C GLY A 91 10.81 15.10 12.18
N GLY A 92 9.51 15.29 12.00
CA GLY A 92 8.93 16.02 10.88
C GLY A 92 7.72 16.83 11.31
N CYS A 93 7.56 18.01 10.74
CA CYS A 93 6.46 18.91 11.06
C CYS A 93 6.01 19.69 9.82
N LEU A 94 4.69 19.88 9.73
CA LEU A 94 4.05 20.78 8.75
C LEU A 94 3.37 21.93 9.49
N GLY A 95 3.44 23.11 8.92
CA GLY A 95 2.71 24.27 9.42
C GLY A 95 1.20 24.00 9.53
N PRO A 96 0.51 24.64 10.50
CA PRO A 96 -0.91 24.35 10.78
C PRO A 96 -1.81 24.44 9.54
N ASP A 97 -1.59 25.44 8.68
CA ASP A 97 -2.39 25.69 7.47
C ASP A 97 -2.18 24.63 6.36
N TYR A 98 -1.15 23.80 6.52
CA TYR A 98 -0.75 22.77 5.55
C TYR A 98 -1.02 21.34 6.03
N GLN A 99 -1.61 21.19 7.22
CA GLN A 99 -2.03 19.91 7.76
C GLN A 99 -3.35 19.43 7.12
N ARG A 100 -3.67 18.13 7.26
CA ARG A 100 -4.89 17.48 6.75
C ARG A 100 -5.10 17.54 5.23
N LYS A 101 -4.02 17.78 4.46
CA LYS A 101 -4.00 17.81 2.98
C LYS A 101 -3.29 16.60 2.37
N GLY A 102 -3.02 15.55 3.14
CA GLY A 102 -2.28 14.38 2.67
C GLY A 102 -0.74 14.56 2.69
N TYR A 103 -0.23 15.75 2.95
CA TYR A 103 1.20 16.07 2.87
C TYR A 103 2.06 15.28 3.86
N GLY A 104 1.57 14.97 5.07
CA GLY A 104 2.30 14.14 6.02
C GLY A 104 2.57 12.73 5.49
N LYS A 105 1.61 12.13 4.76
CA LYS A 105 1.79 10.83 4.12
C LYS A 105 2.83 10.89 2.99
N GLN A 106 2.80 11.93 2.16
CA GLN A 106 3.77 12.13 1.09
C GLN A 106 5.18 12.39 1.64
N MET A 107 5.30 13.19 2.70
CA MET A 107 6.56 13.47 3.38
C MET A 107 7.21 12.18 3.92
N LEU A 108 6.44 11.34 4.64
CA LEU A 108 6.94 10.07 5.16
C LEU A 108 7.31 9.11 4.03
N ALA A 109 6.51 9.06 2.94
CA ALA A 109 6.82 8.25 1.76
C ALA A 109 8.15 8.65 1.10
N ALA A 110 8.43 9.95 0.99
CA ALA A 110 9.68 10.45 0.43
C ALA A 110 10.90 10.07 1.30
N LEU A 111 10.78 10.16 2.63
CA LEU A 111 11.84 9.72 3.55
C LEU A 111 12.04 8.20 3.48
N GLU A 112 10.98 7.42 3.44
CA GLU A 112 11.01 5.97 3.27
C GLU A 112 11.76 5.58 1.99
N GLN A 113 11.41 6.18 0.86
CA GLN A 113 12.10 5.95 -0.41
C GLN A 113 13.59 6.30 -0.32
N LEU A 114 13.93 7.42 0.31
CA LEU A 114 15.32 7.84 0.51
C LEU A 114 16.10 6.78 1.29
N VAL A 115 15.64 6.41 2.50
CA VAL A 115 16.42 5.52 3.38
C VAL A 115 16.63 4.14 2.74
N PHE A 116 15.60 3.59 2.07
CA PHE A 116 15.76 2.30 1.38
C PHE A 116 16.64 2.41 0.13
N SER A 117 16.67 3.55 -0.56
CA SER A 117 17.63 3.78 -1.66
C SER A 117 19.08 3.89 -1.18
N LEU A 118 19.30 4.28 0.09
CA LEU A 118 20.59 4.29 0.75
C LEU A 118 21.02 2.91 1.29
N GLY A 119 20.19 1.87 1.10
CA GLY A 119 20.47 0.51 1.54
C GLY A 119 20.01 0.21 2.97
N ALA A 120 19.06 0.97 3.50
CA ALA A 120 18.50 0.69 4.82
C ALA A 120 17.93 -0.73 4.89
N LYS A 121 18.23 -1.43 5.97
CA LYS A 121 17.59 -2.69 6.35
C LYS A 121 16.31 -2.44 7.13
N LYS A 122 16.28 -1.31 7.84
CA LYS A 122 15.18 -0.92 8.72
C LYS A 122 15.06 0.60 8.79
N PHE A 123 13.83 1.09 8.75
CA PHE A 123 13.47 2.47 9.05
C PHE A 123 12.57 2.51 10.28
N ILE A 124 12.97 3.29 11.28
CA ILE A 124 12.26 3.47 12.54
C ILE A 124 11.68 4.89 12.58
N VAL A 125 10.43 5.00 12.95
CA VAL A 125 9.75 6.28 13.16
C VAL A 125 9.09 6.31 14.52
N ALA A 126 9.09 7.48 15.16
CA ALA A 126 8.46 7.66 16.46
C ALA A 126 7.45 8.82 16.44
N HIS A 127 6.45 8.74 17.28
CA HIS A 127 5.56 9.87 17.53
C HIS A 127 5.15 9.95 19.00
N HIS A 128 4.79 11.15 19.43
CA HIS A 128 4.16 11.34 20.72
C HIS A 128 2.82 10.56 20.77
N ARG A 129 2.57 9.80 21.84
CA ARG A 129 1.38 8.92 21.98
C ARG A 129 0.06 9.63 21.66
N ASP A 130 -0.09 10.87 22.08
CA ASP A 130 -1.29 11.65 21.85
C ASP A 130 -1.40 12.26 20.45
N ASN A 131 -0.36 12.11 19.61
CA ASN A 131 -0.37 12.57 18.22
C ASN A 131 -1.08 11.57 17.30
N VAL A 132 -2.40 11.44 17.47
CA VAL A 132 -3.24 10.53 16.68
C VAL A 132 -3.11 10.74 15.16
N PRO A 133 -3.03 11.99 14.63
CA PRO A 133 -2.79 12.20 13.20
C PRO A 133 -1.50 11.55 12.69
N SER A 134 -0.38 11.70 13.43
CA SER A 134 0.90 11.07 13.06
C SER A 134 0.79 9.55 13.07
N LYS A 135 0.19 8.96 14.11
CA LYS A 135 -0.07 7.53 14.20
C LYS A 135 -0.80 7.00 12.96
N LYS A 136 -1.87 7.69 12.52
CA LYS A 136 -2.62 7.28 11.32
C LYS A 136 -1.75 7.30 10.05
N VAL A 137 -0.90 8.30 9.90
CA VAL A 137 0.03 8.39 8.77
C VAL A 137 1.01 7.21 8.80
N ILE A 138 1.67 6.96 9.92
CA ILE A 138 2.65 5.89 10.11
C ILE A 138 2.04 4.52 9.79
N LEU A 139 0.88 4.21 10.38
CA LEU A 139 0.20 2.93 10.12
C LEU A 139 -0.26 2.79 8.67
N SER A 140 -0.74 3.89 8.03
CA SER A 140 -1.15 3.86 6.62
C SER A 140 0.01 3.61 5.64
N ARG A 141 1.25 3.71 6.11
CA ARG A 141 2.48 3.39 5.36
C ARG A 141 3.02 1.99 5.66
N GLY A 142 2.29 1.18 6.44
CA GLY A 142 2.67 -0.20 6.74
C GLY A 142 3.78 -0.33 7.79
N PHE A 143 4.05 0.70 8.57
CA PHE A 143 4.95 0.57 9.72
C PHE A 143 4.27 -0.22 10.84
N ARG A 144 5.02 -1.08 11.51
CA ARG A 144 4.56 -1.92 12.63
C ARG A 144 5.00 -1.33 13.95
N TYR A 145 4.08 -1.26 14.91
CA TYR A 145 4.41 -0.87 16.29
C TYR A 145 5.41 -1.84 16.90
N THR A 146 6.39 -1.31 17.61
CA THR A 146 7.41 -2.11 18.31
C THR A 146 7.30 -1.98 19.82
N HIS A 147 7.43 -0.77 20.34
CA HIS A 147 7.45 -0.49 21.78
C HIS A 147 7.14 0.98 22.06
N SER A 148 7.05 1.30 23.33
CA SER A 148 6.95 2.67 23.81
C SER A 148 8.09 2.99 24.75
N GLU A 149 8.58 4.22 24.70
CA GLU A 149 9.56 4.75 25.65
C GLU A 149 8.98 5.97 26.37
N GLU A 150 9.22 6.01 27.67
CA GLU A 150 8.94 7.19 28.48
C GLU A 150 10.22 8.05 28.55
N LYS A 151 10.14 9.28 28.01
CA LYS A 151 11.23 10.25 28.00
C LYS A 151 10.76 11.52 28.67
N GLU A 152 11.32 11.82 29.86
CA GLU A 152 10.91 12.96 30.70
C GLU A 152 9.41 12.88 31.02
N ASP A 153 8.60 13.79 30.47
CA ASP A 153 7.15 13.88 30.63
C ASP A 153 6.36 13.40 29.40
N ARG A 154 7.02 12.72 28.46
CA ARG A 154 6.45 12.29 27.17
C ARG A 154 6.55 10.80 26.97
N ILE A 155 5.50 10.23 26.37
CA ILE A 155 5.54 8.84 25.90
C ILE A 155 5.62 8.85 24.38
N LEU A 156 6.67 8.22 23.88
CA LEU A 156 6.88 8.03 22.44
C LEU A 156 6.55 6.59 22.08
N ASP A 157 5.73 6.42 21.06
CA ASP A 157 5.43 5.13 20.46
C ASP A 157 6.32 4.96 19.21
N PHE A 158 7.05 3.84 19.15
CA PHE A 158 8.00 3.51 18.10
C PHE A 158 7.41 2.52 17.12
N TYR A 159 7.72 2.71 15.86
CA TYR A 159 7.28 1.87 14.75
C TYR A 159 8.46 1.59 13.84
N GLU A 160 8.48 0.41 13.22
CA GLU A 160 9.52 0.05 12.26
C GLU A 160 8.95 -0.46 10.95
N LYS A 161 9.74 -0.31 9.89
CA LYS A 161 9.51 -0.91 8.59
C LYS A 161 10.83 -1.45 8.05
N GLY A 162 10.86 -2.72 7.64
CA GLY A 162 12.02 -3.34 7.00
C GLY A 162 11.92 -3.28 5.48
N GLN A 163 13.02 -3.55 4.79
CA GLN A 163 13.04 -3.62 3.33
C GLN A 163 12.09 -4.70 2.79
N SER A 164 11.95 -5.83 3.50
CA SER A 164 11.01 -6.90 3.17
C SER A 164 9.54 -6.50 3.30
N ASP A 165 9.24 -5.44 4.04
CA ASP A 165 7.87 -4.94 4.23
C ASP A 165 7.41 -4.03 3.06
N LEU A 166 8.28 -3.77 2.08
CA LEU A 166 7.95 -3.06 0.84
C LEU A 166 7.34 -3.99 -0.23
N GLU A 167 7.38 -5.29 0.02
CA GLU A 167 6.95 -6.32 -0.91
C GLU A 167 5.53 -6.80 -0.57
N VAL A 168 4.73 -7.01 -1.60
CA VAL A 168 3.49 -7.78 -1.50
C VAL A 168 3.76 -9.18 -2.01
N LYS A 169 3.43 -10.19 -1.20
CA LYS A 169 3.52 -11.58 -1.60
C LYS A 169 2.12 -12.13 -1.86
N LEU A 170 1.98 -12.81 -2.99
CA LEU A 170 0.75 -13.47 -3.39
C LEU A 170 1.00 -14.97 -3.49
N THR A 171 0.09 -15.76 -2.90
CA THR A 171 0.06 -17.22 -3.07
C THR A 171 -1.29 -17.62 -3.63
N TYR A 172 -1.28 -18.35 -4.73
CA TYR A 172 -2.49 -18.89 -5.35
C TYR A 172 -2.83 -20.27 -4.75
N HIS A 173 -4.06 -20.44 -4.31
CA HIS A 173 -4.54 -21.69 -3.73
C HIS A 173 -5.49 -22.46 -4.66
N GLY A 174 -5.70 -21.95 -5.87
CA GLY A 174 -6.64 -22.48 -6.84
C GLY A 174 -7.92 -21.67 -6.94
N HIS A 175 -8.64 -21.84 -8.04
CA HIS A 175 -9.91 -21.17 -8.36
C HIS A 175 -9.79 -19.64 -8.33
N ALA A 176 -10.32 -19.01 -7.29
CA ALA A 176 -10.16 -17.57 -7.03
C ALA A 176 -9.50 -17.29 -5.67
N CYS A 177 -8.99 -18.36 -5.00
CA CYS A 177 -8.46 -18.23 -3.66
C CYS A 177 -6.98 -17.78 -3.65
N PHE A 178 -6.71 -16.68 -2.94
CA PHE A 178 -5.37 -16.14 -2.78
C PHE A 178 -5.05 -15.82 -1.32
N THR A 179 -3.77 -15.97 -0.95
CA THR A 179 -3.16 -15.27 0.18
C THR A 179 -2.48 -14.01 -0.33
N LEU A 180 -2.80 -12.87 0.27
CA LEU A 180 -2.04 -11.63 0.17
C LEU A 180 -1.28 -11.43 1.49
N GLU A 181 0.05 -11.33 1.42
CA GLU A 181 0.90 -11.02 2.58
C GLU A 181 1.61 -9.69 2.36
N TYR A 182 1.50 -8.80 3.35
CA TYR A 182 2.15 -7.50 3.36
C TYR A 182 2.48 -7.08 4.79
N ALA A 183 3.71 -6.58 5.00
CA ALA A 183 4.19 -6.11 6.30
C ALA A 183 3.94 -7.12 7.46
N GLY A 184 4.13 -8.41 7.17
CA GLY A 184 4.00 -9.50 8.13
C GLY A 184 2.55 -9.90 8.47
N ALA A 185 1.54 -9.28 7.88
CA ALA A 185 0.14 -9.68 8.02
C ALA A 185 -0.38 -10.36 6.74
N LYS A 186 -1.37 -11.26 6.89
CA LYS A 186 -1.95 -12.06 5.82
C LYS A 186 -3.44 -11.82 5.69
N ALA A 187 -3.91 -11.68 4.45
CA ALA A 187 -5.31 -11.76 4.06
C ALA A 187 -5.54 -13.00 3.22
N ILE A 188 -6.60 -13.76 3.50
CA ILE A 188 -7.13 -14.77 2.58
C ILE A 188 -8.30 -14.15 1.82
N ILE A 189 -8.30 -14.36 0.51
CA ILE A 189 -9.35 -13.86 -0.38
C ILE A 189 -10.02 -15.05 -1.04
N ASP A 190 -11.35 -15.09 -1.01
CA ASP A 190 -12.21 -16.07 -1.63
C ASP A 190 -11.86 -17.55 -1.34
N PRO A 191 -11.83 -17.98 -0.07
CA PRO A 191 -11.62 -19.39 0.26
C PRO A 191 -12.81 -20.26 -0.17
N TYR A 192 -12.53 -21.36 -0.89
CA TYR A 192 -13.56 -22.32 -1.35
C TYR A 192 -13.77 -23.46 -0.35
N ALA A 193 -15.00 -24.03 -0.37
CA ALA A 193 -15.36 -25.16 0.47
C ALA A 193 -14.62 -26.44 0.06
N TRP A 194 -14.35 -27.29 1.03
CA TRP A 194 -13.69 -28.59 0.83
C TRP A 194 -14.47 -29.44 -0.16
N GLY A 195 -13.75 -30.02 -1.14
CA GLY A 195 -14.32 -30.80 -2.21
C GLY A 195 -15.21 -30.03 -3.19
N MET A 196 -15.35 -28.71 -3.08
CA MET A 196 -16.21 -27.89 -3.94
C MET A 196 -15.61 -27.71 -5.33
N VAL A 197 -14.35 -27.37 -5.42
CA VAL A 197 -13.66 -27.13 -6.69
C VAL A 197 -12.98 -28.42 -7.16
N PRO A 198 -13.38 -29.00 -8.31
CA PRO A 198 -12.83 -30.27 -8.78
C PRO A 198 -11.30 -30.24 -8.87
N GLY A 199 -10.66 -31.26 -8.30
CA GLY A 199 -9.19 -31.45 -8.35
C GLY A 199 -8.37 -30.53 -7.48
N GLN A 200 -8.99 -29.60 -6.75
CA GLN A 200 -8.29 -28.74 -5.77
C GLN A 200 -8.22 -29.44 -4.41
N ALA A 201 -7.13 -29.15 -3.69
CA ALA A 201 -6.93 -29.63 -2.32
C ALA A 201 -7.82 -28.88 -1.32
N ASP A 202 -8.17 -29.52 -0.22
CA ASP A 202 -8.87 -28.88 0.89
C ASP A 202 -7.99 -27.80 1.53
N LEU A 203 -8.57 -26.62 1.77
CA LEU A 203 -7.88 -25.50 2.36
C LEU A 203 -7.77 -25.62 3.89
N HIS A 204 -6.58 -25.36 4.42
CA HIS A 204 -6.31 -25.20 5.85
C HIS A 204 -5.32 -24.04 6.01
N LEU A 205 -5.83 -22.82 6.14
CA LEU A 205 -5.06 -21.59 6.06
C LEU A 205 -5.10 -20.82 7.37
N THR A 206 -4.13 -19.95 7.58
CA THR A 206 -4.05 -19.05 8.74
C THR A 206 -3.85 -17.62 8.24
N ALA A 207 -4.63 -16.67 8.74
CA ALA A 207 -4.56 -15.27 8.32
C ALA A 207 -4.99 -14.30 9.43
N ASN A 208 -4.75 -12.99 9.19
CA ASN A 208 -5.22 -11.92 10.06
C ASN A 208 -6.59 -11.37 9.60
N ALA A 209 -6.97 -11.61 8.34
CA ALA A 209 -8.27 -11.24 7.79
C ALA A 209 -8.70 -12.19 6.67
N VAL A 210 -10.02 -12.31 6.46
CA VAL A 210 -10.64 -13.03 5.33
C VAL A 210 -11.55 -12.08 4.59
N TYR A 211 -11.50 -12.10 3.27
CA TYR A 211 -12.33 -11.30 2.39
C TYR A 211 -13.01 -12.22 1.38
N CYS A 212 -14.34 -12.18 1.33
CA CYS A 212 -15.15 -12.97 0.41
C CYS A 212 -15.85 -12.02 -0.57
N SER A 213 -15.69 -12.28 -1.88
CA SER A 213 -16.30 -11.44 -2.92
C SER A 213 -17.82 -11.55 -2.96
N HIS A 214 -18.34 -12.73 -2.66
CA HIS A 214 -19.78 -13.02 -2.60
C HIS A 214 -20.06 -14.31 -1.80
N SER A 215 -21.33 -14.73 -1.70
CA SER A 215 -21.76 -15.77 -0.76
C SER A 215 -21.75 -17.22 -1.30
N HIS A 216 -21.28 -17.47 -2.53
CA HIS A 216 -21.21 -18.84 -3.05
C HIS A 216 -20.13 -19.65 -2.34
N ALA A 217 -20.35 -20.98 -2.21
CA ALA A 217 -19.50 -21.87 -1.42
C ALA A 217 -18.06 -22.01 -1.97
N ASP A 218 -17.84 -21.71 -3.21
CA ASP A 218 -16.53 -21.66 -3.87
C ASP A 218 -15.76 -20.34 -3.62
N HIS A 219 -16.35 -19.39 -2.84
CA HIS A 219 -15.71 -18.10 -2.50
C HIS A 219 -15.88 -17.67 -1.04
N ASN A 220 -16.70 -18.38 -0.24
CA ASN A 220 -17.07 -17.89 1.10
C ASN A 220 -16.94 -18.98 2.20
N PHE A 221 -15.97 -19.86 2.10
CA PHE A 221 -15.75 -20.87 3.12
C PHE A 221 -14.73 -20.43 4.17
N THR A 222 -15.14 -19.50 5.02
CA THR A 222 -14.28 -18.92 6.06
C THR A 222 -13.81 -19.93 7.10
N GLN A 223 -14.49 -21.09 7.25
CA GLN A 223 -14.10 -22.18 8.13
C GLN A 223 -12.76 -22.82 7.76
N ALA A 224 -12.30 -22.64 6.50
CA ALA A 224 -10.98 -23.09 6.07
C ALA A 224 -9.83 -22.21 6.61
N VAL A 225 -10.14 -21.12 7.29
CA VAL A 225 -9.14 -20.12 7.71
C VAL A 225 -9.19 -19.91 9.22
N GLU A 226 -8.08 -20.22 9.89
CA GLU A 226 -7.85 -19.85 11.27
C GLU A 226 -7.44 -18.36 11.35
N ILE A 227 -8.20 -17.57 12.11
CA ILE A 227 -7.90 -16.15 12.30
C ILE A 227 -6.95 -15.95 13.47
N VAL A 228 -5.81 -15.32 13.18
CA VAL A 228 -4.86 -14.82 14.17
C VAL A 228 -5.11 -13.32 14.35
N GLU A 229 -5.50 -12.92 15.55
CA GLU A 229 -5.78 -11.52 15.86
C GLU A 229 -4.56 -10.63 15.59
N SER A 230 -4.80 -9.48 15.01
CA SER A 230 -3.82 -8.41 14.82
C SER A 230 -4.40 -7.09 15.30
N PRO A 231 -3.64 -6.27 16.04
CA PRO A 231 -4.12 -5.00 16.57
C PRO A 231 -4.48 -4.00 15.46
N SER A 232 -3.94 -4.18 14.26
CA SER A 232 -4.27 -3.41 13.06
C SER A 232 -3.81 -4.15 11.81
N LEU A 233 -4.50 -3.96 10.70
CA LEU A 233 -4.08 -4.46 9.39
C LEU A 233 -3.24 -3.38 8.69
N PRO A 234 -2.11 -3.74 8.04
CA PRO A 234 -1.21 -2.77 7.41
C PRO A 234 -1.67 -2.28 6.04
N TRP A 235 -2.88 -2.64 5.62
CA TRP A 235 -3.51 -2.20 4.37
C TRP A 235 -4.87 -1.56 4.63
N THR A 236 -5.36 -0.82 3.64
CA THR A 236 -6.77 -0.40 3.54
C THR A 236 -7.38 -1.01 2.29
N VAL A 237 -8.71 -1.12 2.25
CA VAL A 237 -9.44 -1.73 1.14
C VAL A 237 -10.46 -0.75 0.59
N THR A 238 -10.50 -0.62 -0.75
CA THR A 238 -11.62 0.01 -1.46
C THR A 238 -12.46 -1.08 -2.10
N GLU A 239 -13.76 -1.00 -1.94
CA GLU A 239 -14.72 -1.98 -2.42
C GLU A 239 -15.64 -1.40 -3.49
N PHE A 240 -15.93 -2.20 -4.52
CA PHE A 240 -16.88 -1.87 -5.59
C PHE A 240 -17.87 -3.02 -5.74
N GLU A 241 -19.15 -2.74 -5.62
CA GLU A 241 -20.20 -3.72 -5.87
C GLU A 241 -20.44 -3.85 -7.38
N THR A 242 -20.40 -5.07 -7.91
CA THR A 242 -20.52 -5.36 -9.33
C THR A 242 -21.48 -6.52 -9.58
N PRO A 243 -22.16 -6.60 -10.74
CA PRO A 243 -22.92 -7.78 -11.09
C PRO A 243 -22.05 -9.03 -11.25
N HIS A 244 -22.52 -10.19 -10.74
CA HIS A 244 -21.90 -11.50 -10.97
C HIS A 244 -22.41 -12.16 -12.27
N ASP A 245 -23.06 -11.40 -13.13
CA ASP A 245 -23.56 -11.83 -14.43
C ASP A 245 -23.71 -10.67 -15.40
N ASN A 246 -24.06 -10.94 -16.63
CA ASN A 246 -24.26 -9.95 -17.66
C ASN A 246 -25.68 -9.37 -17.72
N CYS A 247 -26.50 -9.61 -16.69
CA CYS A 247 -27.87 -9.12 -16.59
C CYS A 247 -28.15 -8.41 -15.26
N GLY A 248 -27.14 -7.67 -14.75
CA GLY A 248 -27.28 -6.80 -13.58
C GLY A 248 -27.42 -7.57 -12.26
N GLY A 249 -26.91 -8.79 -12.16
CA GLY A 249 -26.98 -9.61 -10.96
C GLY A 249 -28.26 -10.44 -10.86
N ALA A 250 -29.13 -10.41 -11.87
CA ALA A 250 -30.43 -11.08 -11.83
C ALA A 250 -30.35 -12.62 -11.75
N LYS A 251 -29.24 -13.22 -12.20
CA LYS A 251 -29.06 -14.69 -12.21
C LYS A 251 -28.21 -15.19 -11.05
N ARG A 252 -27.14 -14.46 -10.68
CA ARG A 252 -26.10 -14.91 -9.75
C ARG A 252 -25.86 -13.98 -8.58
N GLY A 253 -26.60 -12.85 -8.53
CA GLY A 253 -26.43 -11.85 -7.49
C GLY A 253 -25.28 -10.88 -7.77
N MET A 254 -24.79 -10.29 -6.68
CA MET A 254 -23.72 -9.27 -6.72
C MET A 254 -22.40 -9.89 -6.29
N ASN A 255 -21.33 -9.28 -6.76
CA ASN A 255 -19.94 -9.57 -6.47
C ASN A 255 -19.26 -8.31 -5.97
N THR A 256 -18.28 -8.43 -5.11
CA THR A 256 -17.49 -7.32 -4.60
C THR A 256 -16.06 -7.38 -5.17
N VAL A 257 -15.70 -6.41 -5.99
CA VAL A 257 -14.32 -6.15 -6.41
C VAL A 257 -13.60 -5.41 -5.29
N ARG A 258 -12.39 -5.85 -4.93
CA ARG A 258 -11.59 -5.24 -3.87
C ARG A 258 -10.25 -4.76 -4.37
N ILE A 259 -9.86 -3.55 -3.97
CA ILE A 259 -8.52 -3.01 -4.19
C ILE A 259 -7.85 -2.84 -2.83
N PHE A 260 -6.83 -3.65 -2.58
CA PHE A 260 -5.98 -3.58 -1.37
C PHE A 260 -4.88 -2.54 -1.59
N HIS A 261 -4.78 -1.58 -0.67
CA HIS A 261 -3.73 -0.55 -0.68
C HIS A 261 -2.64 -0.94 0.32
N CYS A 262 -1.57 -1.53 -0.17
CA CYS A 262 -0.43 -2.02 0.59
C CYS A 262 0.75 -1.04 0.45
N GLY A 263 0.76 0.02 1.25
CA GLY A 263 1.69 1.14 1.06
C GLY A 263 1.45 1.84 -0.27
N ASP A 264 2.42 1.78 -1.18
CA ASP A 264 2.32 2.34 -2.54
C ASP A 264 1.86 1.31 -3.58
N ILE A 265 1.71 0.04 -3.20
CA ILE A 265 1.28 -1.05 -4.07
C ILE A 265 -0.24 -1.23 -3.95
N ARG A 266 -0.92 -1.35 -5.08
CA ARG A 266 -2.36 -1.59 -5.18
C ARG A 266 -2.63 -2.92 -5.85
N VAL A 267 -3.34 -3.79 -5.14
CA VAL A 267 -3.68 -5.15 -5.59
C VAL A 267 -5.18 -5.26 -5.73
N ALA A 268 -5.68 -5.48 -6.94
CA ALA A 268 -7.09 -5.71 -7.20
C ALA A 268 -7.41 -7.19 -7.28
N HIS A 269 -8.46 -7.61 -6.58
CA HIS A 269 -9.11 -8.92 -6.74
C HIS A 269 -10.52 -8.69 -7.28
N LEU A 270 -10.79 -9.20 -8.47
CA LEU A 270 -12.05 -8.89 -9.16
C LEU A 270 -13.19 -9.84 -8.78
N GLY A 271 -12.92 -10.87 -7.93
CA GLY A 271 -13.93 -11.89 -7.58
C GLY A 271 -14.54 -12.49 -8.84
N ASP A 272 -15.83 -12.76 -8.79
CA ASP A 272 -16.58 -13.28 -9.94
C ASP A 272 -17.24 -12.16 -10.75
N LEU A 273 -16.42 -11.22 -11.21
CA LEU A 273 -16.87 -10.14 -12.09
C LEU A 273 -17.62 -10.71 -13.30
N GLY A 274 -18.89 -10.31 -13.47
CA GLY A 274 -19.78 -10.85 -14.51
C GLY A 274 -19.97 -9.97 -15.75
N CYS A 275 -19.49 -8.73 -15.71
CA CYS A 275 -19.66 -7.74 -16.80
C CYS A 275 -18.45 -6.80 -16.91
N PHE A 276 -18.47 -5.90 -17.90
CA PHE A 276 -17.48 -4.82 -17.98
C PHE A 276 -17.61 -3.90 -16.75
N PRO A 277 -16.45 -3.40 -16.21
CA PRO A 277 -16.46 -2.35 -15.20
C PRO A 277 -17.20 -1.10 -15.67
N ASP A 278 -17.94 -0.46 -14.76
CA ASP A 278 -18.42 0.90 -14.95
C ASP A 278 -17.26 1.92 -14.95
N GLU A 279 -17.56 3.19 -15.16
CA GLU A 279 -16.55 4.24 -15.27
C GLU A 279 -15.73 4.41 -13.98
N GLU A 280 -16.38 4.33 -12.81
CA GLU A 280 -15.72 4.47 -11.50
C GLU A 280 -14.72 3.35 -11.25
N LEU A 281 -15.15 2.10 -11.41
CA LEU A 281 -14.28 0.93 -11.27
C LEU A 281 -13.18 0.92 -12.33
N ALA A 282 -13.51 1.24 -13.60
CA ALA A 282 -12.52 1.29 -14.68
C ALA A 282 -11.40 2.29 -14.38
N ASP A 283 -11.73 3.47 -13.84
CA ASP A 283 -10.74 4.48 -13.45
C ASP A 283 -9.91 4.06 -12.23
N ALA A 284 -10.51 3.34 -11.29
CA ALA A 284 -9.79 2.76 -10.16
C ALA A 284 -8.80 1.68 -10.62
N LEU A 285 -9.20 0.81 -11.55
CA LEU A 285 -8.36 -0.27 -12.09
C LEU A 285 -7.16 0.23 -12.89
N LYS A 286 -7.20 1.41 -13.49
CA LYS A 286 -6.03 2.04 -14.17
C LYS A 286 -4.88 2.37 -13.18
N LYS A 287 -5.13 2.33 -11.90
CA LYS A 287 -4.18 2.70 -10.85
C LYS A 287 -3.64 1.49 -10.07
N VAL A 288 -3.99 0.26 -10.48
CA VAL A 288 -3.56 -0.95 -9.78
C VAL A 288 -2.24 -1.48 -10.34
N ASP A 289 -1.41 -2.02 -9.46
CA ASP A 289 -0.14 -2.66 -9.83
C ASP A 289 -0.36 -4.13 -10.17
N VAL A 290 -1.24 -4.82 -9.44
CA VAL A 290 -1.64 -6.21 -9.70
C VAL A 290 -3.14 -6.30 -9.88
N MET A 291 -3.55 -7.09 -10.86
CA MET A 291 -4.96 -7.40 -11.12
C MET A 291 -5.16 -8.91 -11.17
N MET A 292 -5.85 -9.49 -10.19
CA MET A 292 -6.36 -10.85 -10.20
C MET A 292 -7.75 -10.84 -10.84
N ILE A 293 -7.89 -11.49 -12.02
CA ILE A 293 -9.05 -11.33 -12.89
C ILE A 293 -9.60 -12.70 -13.34
N PRO A 294 -10.92 -12.95 -13.22
CA PRO A 294 -11.50 -14.19 -13.71
C PRO A 294 -11.48 -14.25 -15.24
N VAL A 295 -11.20 -15.46 -15.78
CA VAL A 295 -11.08 -15.68 -17.22
C VAL A 295 -11.91 -16.87 -17.72
N GLY A 296 -12.56 -17.59 -16.79
CA GLY A 296 -13.24 -18.86 -17.09
C GLY A 296 -14.50 -18.74 -17.94
N GLY A 297 -15.14 -17.58 -17.98
CA GLY A 297 -16.46 -17.45 -18.63
C GLY A 297 -17.53 -18.27 -17.89
N TYR A 298 -18.64 -18.58 -18.52
CA TYR A 298 -19.82 -19.27 -18.01
C TYR A 298 -20.42 -18.67 -16.73
N TYR A 299 -19.66 -18.62 -15.64
CA TYR A 299 -20.06 -17.98 -14.36
C TYR A 299 -19.62 -16.52 -14.30
N THR A 300 -18.50 -16.18 -14.92
CA THR A 300 -17.82 -14.87 -14.85
C THR A 300 -17.62 -14.28 -16.24
N ILE A 301 -16.89 -13.17 -16.35
CA ILE A 301 -16.36 -12.72 -17.64
C ILE A 301 -15.44 -13.79 -18.23
N GLY A 302 -15.45 -13.90 -19.58
CA GLY A 302 -14.56 -14.81 -20.29
C GLY A 302 -13.25 -14.16 -20.73
N CYS A 303 -12.36 -14.95 -21.33
CA CYS A 303 -11.02 -14.59 -21.75
C CYS A 303 -10.98 -13.28 -22.58
N GLN A 304 -11.91 -13.08 -23.53
CA GLN A 304 -11.95 -11.92 -24.40
C GLN A 304 -12.23 -10.62 -23.62
N THR A 305 -13.21 -10.66 -22.71
CA THR A 305 -13.55 -9.52 -21.86
C THR A 305 -12.41 -9.20 -20.90
N ALA A 306 -11.84 -10.23 -20.27
CA ALA A 306 -10.67 -10.08 -19.38
C ALA A 306 -9.48 -9.44 -20.12
N TYR A 307 -9.19 -9.90 -21.34
CA TYR A 307 -8.15 -9.29 -22.20
C TYR A 307 -8.38 -7.79 -22.41
N GLN A 308 -9.61 -7.39 -22.74
CA GLN A 308 -9.93 -5.97 -22.96
C GLN A 308 -9.77 -5.13 -21.69
N ILE A 309 -10.20 -5.66 -20.54
CA ILE A 309 -10.05 -4.99 -19.23
C ILE A 309 -8.56 -4.81 -18.89
N ILE A 310 -7.75 -5.86 -19.01
CA ILE A 310 -6.30 -5.80 -18.75
C ILE A 310 -5.62 -4.78 -19.67
N ARG A 311 -5.97 -4.77 -20.96
CA ARG A 311 -5.42 -3.81 -21.93
C ARG A 311 -5.79 -2.36 -21.61
N SER A 312 -7.00 -2.13 -21.12
CA SER A 312 -7.48 -0.79 -20.74
C SER A 312 -6.88 -0.30 -19.43
N ALA A 313 -6.86 -1.16 -18.41
CA ALA A 313 -6.31 -0.84 -17.09
C ALA A 313 -4.78 -0.81 -17.06
N ASN A 314 -4.12 -1.66 -17.88
CA ASN A 314 -2.68 -1.72 -18.07
C ASN A 314 -1.87 -1.92 -16.76
N PRO A 315 -2.23 -2.88 -15.87
CA PRO A 315 -1.51 -3.15 -14.64
C PRO A 315 -0.07 -3.60 -14.91
N HIS A 316 0.80 -3.56 -13.89
CA HIS A 316 2.13 -4.17 -13.99
C HIS A 316 2.04 -5.68 -14.09
N VAL A 317 1.17 -6.30 -13.29
CA VAL A 317 0.98 -7.76 -13.33
C VAL A 317 -0.51 -8.08 -13.44
N ALA A 318 -0.89 -8.88 -14.42
CA ALA A 318 -2.24 -9.46 -14.50
C ALA A 318 -2.16 -10.97 -14.24
N ILE A 319 -2.96 -11.44 -13.28
CA ILE A 319 -3.01 -12.82 -12.83
C ILE A 319 -4.41 -13.37 -13.17
N PRO A 320 -4.52 -14.28 -14.14
CA PRO A 320 -5.79 -14.96 -14.43
C PRO A 320 -6.18 -15.87 -13.26
N MET A 321 -7.46 -15.95 -12.97
CA MET A 321 -8.05 -16.84 -11.98
C MET A 321 -9.39 -17.39 -12.46
N HIS A 322 -10.03 -18.27 -11.68
CA HIS A 322 -11.34 -18.84 -11.99
C HIS A 322 -11.38 -19.52 -13.38
N TYR A 323 -10.43 -20.39 -13.64
CA TYR A 323 -10.27 -21.17 -14.86
C TYR A 323 -10.10 -22.66 -14.55
N ARG A 324 -10.22 -23.51 -15.56
CA ARG A 324 -9.86 -24.93 -15.43
C ARG A 324 -8.51 -25.23 -16.08
N THR A 325 -7.93 -26.34 -15.63
CA THR A 325 -6.78 -27.01 -16.21
C THR A 325 -7.18 -28.44 -16.58
N ASP A 326 -6.26 -29.25 -17.07
CA ASP A 326 -6.52 -30.69 -17.28
C ASP A 326 -6.82 -31.45 -15.99
N LYS A 327 -6.52 -30.88 -14.81
CA LYS A 327 -6.63 -31.56 -13.51
C LYS A 327 -7.58 -30.89 -12.54
N THR A 328 -7.85 -29.60 -12.70
CA THR A 328 -8.57 -28.78 -11.71
C THR A 328 -9.58 -27.86 -12.36
N GLY A 329 -10.62 -27.48 -11.61
CA GLY A 329 -11.64 -26.51 -12.03
C GLY A 329 -12.92 -27.20 -12.56
N PHE A 330 -13.98 -26.40 -12.71
CA PHE A 330 -15.26 -26.85 -13.22
C PHE A 330 -15.22 -27.12 -14.74
N ASP A 331 -15.89 -28.11 -15.22
CA ASP A 331 -15.89 -28.51 -16.65
C ASP A 331 -16.49 -27.45 -17.58
N GLU A 332 -17.40 -26.63 -17.05
CA GLU A 332 -18.13 -25.58 -17.79
C GLU A 332 -17.28 -24.36 -18.11
N ILE A 333 -16.20 -24.12 -17.35
CA ILE A 333 -15.37 -22.91 -17.53
C ILE A 333 -14.23 -23.17 -18.51
N SER A 334 -13.70 -22.09 -19.12
CA SER A 334 -12.64 -22.16 -20.11
C SER A 334 -11.33 -22.68 -19.53
N HIS A 335 -10.58 -23.41 -20.33
CA HIS A 335 -9.23 -23.84 -20.02
C HIS A 335 -8.28 -22.63 -20.02
N ILE A 336 -7.29 -22.63 -19.13
CA ILE A 336 -6.30 -21.52 -19.02
C ILE A 336 -5.55 -21.26 -20.33
N ASP A 337 -5.34 -22.27 -21.16
CA ASP A 337 -4.69 -22.13 -22.46
C ASP A 337 -5.44 -21.20 -23.42
N ASP A 338 -6.75 -21.09 -23.30
CA ASP A 338 -7.55 -20.21 -24.13
C ASP A 338 -7.26 -18.73 -23.83
N PHE A 339 -7.01 -18.42 -22.56
CA PHE A 339 -6.52 -17.10 -22.16
C PHE A 339 -5.05 -16.88 -22.55
N ALA A 340 -4.18 -17.87 -22.29
CA ALA A 340 -2.75 -17.79 -22.57
C ALA A 340 -2.45 -17.51 -24.05
N LYS A 341 -3.19 -18.14 -24.98
CA LYS A 341 -3.05 -17.96 -26.45
C LYS A 341 -3.32 -16.52 -26.92
N MET A 342 -3.97 -15.69 -26.10
CA MET A 342 -4.27 -14.31 -26.46
C MET A 342 -3.09 -13.35 -26.25
N TRP A 343 -2.01 -13.83 -25.63
CA TRP A 343 -0.83 -13.05 -25.25
C TRP A 343 0.42 -13.55 -25.95
N ASN A 344 1.31 -12.61 -26.34
CA ASN A 344 2.59 -12.95 -26.98
C ASN A 344 3.54 -13.64 -25.99
N THR A 345 3.46 -13.26 -24.73
CA THR A 345 4.30 -13.81 -23.65
C THR A 345 3.47 -13.97 -22.38
N VAL A 346 3.57 -15.14 -21.76
CA VAL A 346 2.95 -15.46 -20.49
C VAL A 346 4.03 -16.09 -19.61
N ASN A 347 4.21 -15.54 -18.42
CA ASN A 347 5.10 -16.09 -17.41
C ASN A 347 4.32 -17.05 -16.49
N THR A 348 5.05 -17.96 -15.85
CA THR A 348 4.46 -18.86 -14.84
C THR A 348 5.21 -18.75 -13.52
N CYS A 349 4.50 -18.89 -12.40
CA CYS A 349 5.06 -18.90 -11.07
C CYS A 349 4.49 -20.08 -10.28
N GLU A 350 5.34 -20.86 -9.66
CA GLU A 350 4.95 -21.88 -8.69
C GLU A 350 5.20 -21.34 -7.26
N GLY A 351 4.21 -21.50 -6.39
CA GLY A 351 4.32 -21.07 -5.00
C GLY A 351 4.05 -19.57 -4.80
N ILE A 352 5.02 -18.82 -4.27
CA ILE A 352 4.83 -17.43 -3.85
C ILE A 352 5.37 -16.47 -4.93
N PHE A 353 4.52 -15.60 -5.42
CA PHE A 353 4.92 -14.45 -6.23
C PHE A 353 5.16 -13.23 -5.34
N THR A 354 6.34 -12.64 -5.45
CA THR A 354 6.70 -11.42 -4.73
C THR A 354 6.68 -10.23 -5.68
N LEU A 355 5.88 -9.24 -5.36
CA LEU A 355 5.77 -7.99 -6.09
C LEU A 355 6.48 -6.87 -5.35
N THR A 356 7.35 -6.17 -6.06
CA THR A 356 7.90 -4.86 -5.68
C THR A 356 7.31 -3.78 -6.59
N LYS A 357 7.46 -2.52 -6.22
CA LYS A 357 6.94 -1.40 -7.03
C LYS A 357 7.55 -1.32 -8.44
N ASP A 358 8.75 -1.83 -8.60
CA ASP A 358 9.52 -1.81 -9.87
C ASP A 358 9.32 -3.08 -10.72
N ALA A 359 8.27 -3.89 -10.42
CA ALA A 359 8.00 -5.12 -11.15
C ALA A 359 7.73 -4.84 -12.64
N GLU A 360 8.35 -5.64 -13.50
CA GLU A 360 8.12 -5.56 -14.95
C GLU A 360 6.70 -5.98 -15.34
N LYS A 361 6.19 -5.39 -16.43
CA LYS A 361 4.85 -5.71 -16.95
C LYS A 361 4.78 -7.12 -17.47
N GLN A 362 3.82 -7.90 -16.96
CA GLN A 362 3.65 -9.30 -17.34
C GLN A 362 2.23 -9.83 -17.15
N ILE A 363 1.91 -10.86 -17.92
CA ILE A 363 0.83 -11.80 -17.63
C ILE A 363 1.44 -12.96 -16.87
N LEU A 364 0.92 -13.27 -15.70
CA LEU A 364 1.49 -14.26 -14.78
C LEU A 364 0.45 -15.34 -14.44
N ILE A 365 0.66 -16.56 -14.87
CA ILE A 365 -0.14 -17.72 -14.43
C ILE A 365 0.53 -18.29 -13.18
N MET A 366 -0.18 -18.23 -12.07
CA MET A 366 0.24 -18.87 -10.81
C MET A 366 -0.31 -20.31 -10.76
N LYS A 367 0.51 -21.25 -10.23
CA LYS A 367 0.18 -22.66 -10.13
C LYS A 367 0.27 -23.15 -8.69
#